data_0849d92cbda1f46715153de2637c42ac
#
_entry.id   0849d92cbda1f46715153de2637c42ac
#
_cell.length_a   1.000
_cell.length_b   1.000
_cell.length_c   1.000
_cell.angle_alpha   90.00
_cell.angle_beta   90.00
_cell.angle_gamma   90.00
#
_symmetry.space_group_name_H-M   'P 1'
#
loop_
_entity.id
_entity.type
_entity.pdbx_description
1 polymer ?
#
loop_
_entity_poly.entity_id
_entity_poly.type
_entity_poly.pdbx_seq_one_letter_code
_entity_poly.pdbx_strand_id
1 'polypeptide(L)'
;MTTQKAQPTTQKTTPATSPQGGFSPRHLVNMGVFAAIYVVILFATGMLGIFNPIVLFLGWAVGILLSGSVVMLYLVKTPIFGCMTILGVLVGLIMAPAHAWYILIVAPLLGVLADVIVRAGKYRSRGLNILAYAVFTLWYIVPLIPITFASESYYQDLAQRMSPEYAEQMRALFQPWLLGIWGVCFFLLALLGAWVGTRLTVKHFTKAGIAS
;
A
#
# COMPACT_ATOMS: atom_id res chain seq x y z
N MET A 1 69.95 29.89 21.79
CA MET A 1 69.21 28.88 20.93
C MET A 1 68.25 28.11 21.80
N THR A 2 66.99 28.52 21.82
CA THR A 2 65.95 27.94 22.69
C THR A 2 65.00 27.15 21.81
N THR A 3 65.08 25.82 21.91
CA THR A 3 64.27 24.90 21.14
C THR A 3 62.87 24.81 21.77
N GLN A 4 61.84 25.36 21.06
CA GLN A 4 60.46 25.30 21.47
C GLN A 4 59.87 23.94 21.06
N LYS A 5 59.49 23.14 22.05
CA LYS A 5 58.91 21.81 21.91
C LYS A 5 57.43 21.96 21.57
N ALA A 6 57.01 21.57 20.36
CA ALA A 6 55.61 21.56 19.94
C ALA A 6 54.80 20.56 20.75
N GLN A 7 53.73 20.98 21.36
CA GLN A 7 52.73 20.11 22.00
C GLN A 7 51.83 19.49 20.95
N PRO A 8 51.48 18.20 21.03
CA PRO A 8 50.48 17.60 20.13
C PRO A 8 49.07 18.02 20.55
N THR A 9 48.36 18.63 19.63
CA THR A 9 46.94 19.00 19.76
C THR A 9 46.10 17.71 19.78
N THR A 10 45.54 17.38 20.93
CA THR A 10 44.60 16.29 21.10
C THR A 10 43.29 16.69 20.40
N GLN A 11 43.06 16.20 19.19
CA GLN A 11 41.74 16.28 18.53
C GLN A 11 40.73 15.48 19.35
N LYS A 12 39.83 16.20 19.98
CA LYS A 12 38.64 15.66 20.64
C LYS A 12 37.72 15.07 19.56
N THR A 13 37.84 13.76 19.33
CA THR A 13 36.87 13.01 18.52
C THR A 13 35.52 13.06 19.22
N THR A 14 34.64 13.88 18.67
CA THR A 14 33.19 13.87 19.02
C THR A 14 32.68 12.47 18.73
N PRO A 15 32.03 11.76 19.70
CA PRO A 15 31.44 10.47 19.42
C PRO A 15 30.40 10.65 18.33
N ALA A 16 30.53 9.92 17.23
CA ALA A 16 29.49 9.78 16.24
C ALA A 16 28.24 9.24 16.94
N THR A 17 27.25 10.08 17.12
CA THR A 17 25.92 9.66 17.56
C THR A 17 25.41 8.63 16.58
N SER A 18 25.35 7.38 17.04
CA SER A 18 24.70 6.28 16.33
C SER A 18 23.28 6.74 15.91
N PRO A 19 22.84 6.48 14.67
CA PRO A 19 21.48 6.79 14.29
C PRO A 19 20.56 5.90 15.13
N GLN A 20 19.99 6.44 16.18
CA GLN A 20 18.90 5.78 16.91
C GLN A 20 17.77 5.60 15.91
N GLY A 21 17.28 4.37 15.74
CA GLY A 21 16.28 3.94 14.76
C GLY A 21 14.90 4.55 15.03
N GLY A 22 14.78 5.85 14.82
CA GLY A 22 13.56 6.62 14.94
C GLY A 22 13.08 7.17 13.60
N PHE A 23 11.83 7.59 13.53
CA PHE A 23 11.25 8.28 12.39
C PHE A 23 12.02 9.58 12.11
N SER A 24 12.76 9.64 11.01
CA SER A 24 13.36 10.89 10.56
C SER A 24 12.32 11.71 9.78
N PRO A 25 12.43 13.06 9.74
CA PRO A 25 11.55 13.90 8.92
C PRO A 25 11.48 13.46 7.46
N ARG A 26 12.59 12.96 6.91
CA ARG A 26 12.65 12.43 5.53
C ARG A 26 11.75 11.18 5.37
N HIS A 27 11.70 10.31 6.37
CA HIS A 27 10.81 9.14 6.33
C HIS A 27 9.33 9.56 6.33
N LEU A 28 8.96 10.55 7.15
CA LEU A 28 7.59 11.07 7.20
C LEU A 28 7.17 11.71 5.87
N VAL A 29 8.05 12.50 5.26
CA VAL A 29 7.80 13.09 3.93
C VAL A 29 7.61 11.98 2.89
N ASN A 30 8.48 10.97 2.86
CA ASN A 30 8.34 9.84 1.94
C ASN A 30 7.02 9.11 2.16
N MET A 31 6.64 8.83 3.41
CA MET A 31 5.35 8.18 3.72
C MET A 31 4.18 8.98 3.17
N GLY A 32 4.15 10.28 3.37
CA GLY A 32 3.09 11.16 2.86
C GLY A 32 3.02 11.16 1.32
N VAL A 33 4.17 11.30 0.67
CA VAL A 33 4.25 11.31 -0.81
C VAL A 33 3.78 9.98 -1.41
N PHE A 34 4.31 8.85 -0.92
CA PHE A 34 3.93 7.54 -1.46
C PHE A 34 2.48 7.17 -1.14
N ALA A 35 1.97 7.56 0.04
CA ALA A 35 0.57 7.39 0.36
C ALA A 35 -0.34 8.23 -0.56
N ALA A 36 0.05 9.48 -0.85
CA ALA A 36 -0.70 10.32 -1.79
C ALA A 36 -0.73 9.71 -3.19
N ILE A 37 0.41 9.22 -3.71
CA ILE A 37 0.46 8.53 -5.01
C ILE A 37 -0.44 7.29 -5.00
N TYR A 38 -0.37 6.48 -3.94
CA TYR A 38 -1.22 5.30 -3.79
C TYR A 38 -2.71 5.66 -3.84
N VAL A 39 -3.12 6.68 -3.08
CA VAL A 39 -4.50 7.17 -3.02
C VAL A 39 -4.96 7.73 -4.37
N VAL A 40 -4.12 8.48 -5.07
CA VAL A 40 -4.44 8.99 -6.42
C VAL A 40 -4.71 7.83 -7.39
N ILE A 41 -3.86 6.80 -7.39
CA ILE A 41 -4.08 5.61 -8.22
C ILE A 41 -5.41 4.93 -7.83
N LEU A 42 -5.64 4.75 -6.53
CA LEU A 42 -6.85 4.14 -6.00
C LEU A 42 -8.12 4.86 -6.49
N PHE A 43 -8.17 6.19 -6.36
CA PHE A 43 -9.30 6.97 -6.82
C PHE A 43 -9.44 6.98 -8.35
N ALA A 44 -8.35 7.22 -9.07
CA ALA A 44 -8.38 7.27 -10.53
C ALA A 44 -8.90 5.97 -11.14
N THR A 45 -8.50 4.82 -10.58
CA THR A 45 -8.94 3.51 -11.06
C THR A 45 -10.30 3.09 -10.50
N GLY A 46 -10.62 3.48 -9.27
CA GLY A 46 -11.92 3.21 -8.64
C GLY A 46 -13.09 3.99 -9.27
N MET A 47 -12.84 5.21 -9.73
CA MET A 47 -13.86 6.02 -10.41
C MET A 47 -14.39 5.39 -11.71
N LEU A 48 -13.66 4.45 -12.31
CA LEU A 48 -14.13 3.71 -13.48
C LEU A 48 -15.40 2.90 -13.20
N GLY A 49 -15.66 2.58 -11.93
CA GLY A 49 -16.87 1.91 -11.48
C GLY A 49 -18.17 2.70 -11.68
N ILE A 50 -18.09 4.01 -11.84
CA ILE A 50 -19.26 4.87 -12.11
C ILE A 50 -19.92 4.49 -13.45
N PHE A 51 -19.14 4.03 -14.40
CA PHE A 51 -19.64 3.66 -15.72
C PHE A 51 -20.28 2.27 -15.74
N ASN A 52 -19.66 1.31 -15.06
CA ASN A 52 -20.13 -0.08 -15.06
C ASN A 52 -19.42 -0.88 -13.95
N PRO A 53 -20.13 -1.79 -13.23
CA PRO A 53 -19.54 -2.64 -12.22
C PRO A 53 -18.39 -3.55 -12.73
N ILE A 54 -18.47 -4.05 -13.95
CA ILE A 54 -17.38 -4.87 -14.53
C ILE A 54 -16.14 -4.01 -14.75
N VAL A 55 -16.33 -2.77 -15.24
CA VAL A 55 -15.23 -1.81 -15.45
C VAL A 55 -14.59 -1.41 -14.11
N LEU A 56 -15.35 -1.40 -13.00
CA LEU A 56 -14.82 -1.20 -11.66
C LEU A 56 -13.74 -2.26 -11.32
N PHE A 57 -14.03 -3.53 -11.58
CA PHE A 57 -13.07 -4.61 -11.30
C PHE A 57 -11.82 -4.52 -12.18
N LEU A 58 -11.97 -4.14 -13.44
CA LEU A 58 -10.84 -3.84 -14.32
C LEU A 58 -10.01 -2.66 -13.79
N GLY A 59 -10.68 -1.61 -13.33
CA GLY A 59 -10.04 -0.48 -12.67
C GLY A 59 -9.23 -0.92 -11.45
N TRP A 60 -9.83 -1.69 -10.55
CA TRP A 60 -9.12 -2.21 -9.38
C TRP A 60 -7.94 -3.12 -9.75
N ALA A 61 -8.09 -3.98 -10.75
CA ALA A 61 -6.98 -4.81 -11.24
C ALA A 61 -5.80 -3.94 -11.69
N VAL A 62 -6.05 -2.91 -12.51
CA VAL A 62 -5.04 -1.96 -12.95
C VAL A 62 -4.46 -1.19 -11.75
N GLY A 63 -5.31 -0.71 -10.84
CA GLY A 63 -4.90 0.00 -9.63
C GLY A 63 -3.97 -0.83 -8.74
N ILE A 64 -4.30 -2.10 -8.50
CA ILE A 64 -3.49 -3.03 -7.73
C ILE A 64 -2.13 -3.27 -8.42
N LEU A 65 -2.11 -3.48 -9.73
CA LEU A 65 -0.86 -3.68 -10.48
C LEU A 65 0.06 -2.45 -10.40
N LEU A 66 -0.48 -1.24 -10.62
CA LEU A 66 0.28 0.01 -10.55
C LEU A 66 0.77 0.29 -9.12
N SER A 67 -0.10 0.16 -8.14
CA SER A 67 0.22 0.38 -6.73
C SER A 67 1.29 -0.58 -6.22
N GLY A 68 1.40 -1.79 -6.80
CA GLY A 68 2.48 -2.72 -6.49
C GLY A 68 3.85 -2.12 -6.73
N SER A 69 4.04 -1.43 -7.86
CA SER A 69 5.31 -0.73 -8.18
C SER A 69 5.59 0.43 -7.21
N VAL A 70 4.55 1.18 -6.85
CA VAL A 70 4.65 2.30 -5.89
C VAL A 70 5.04 1.80 -4.50
N VAL A 71 4.39 0.73 -4.02
CA VAL A 71 4.67 0.16 -2.69
C VAL A 71 6.05 -0.50 -2.64
N MET A 72 6.50 -1.16 -3.70
CA MET A 72 7.87 -1.70 -3.74
C MET A 72 8.92 -0.59 -3.63
N LEU A 73 8.73 0.53 -4.33
CA LEU A 73 9.61 1.69 -4.20
C LEU A 73 9.51 2.34 -2.81
N TYR A 74 8.31 2.42 -2.26
CA TYR A 74 8.05 2.92 -0.91
C TYR A 74 8.83 2.15 0.15
N LEU A 75 8.79 0.81 0.13
CA LEU A 75 9.51 -0.05 1.07
C LEU A 75 11.04 0.12 0.97
N VAL A 76 11.56 0.34 -0.24
CA VAL A 76 12.99 0.62 -0.44
C VAL A 76 13.39 1.99 0.11
N LYS A 77 12.55 3.00 -0.06
CA LYS A 77 12.83 4.38 0.40
C LYS A 77 12.56 4.61 1.88
N THR A 78 11.72 3.75 2.49
CA THR A 78 11.28 3.90 3.89
C THR A 78 11.34 2.53 4.60
N PRO A 79 12.54 1.96 4.80
CA PRO A 79 12.70 0.62 5.40
C PRO A 79 12.61 0.67 6.92
N ILE A 80 11.48 1.12 7.45
CA ILE A 80 11.20 1.24 8.88
C ILE A 80 9.88 0.56 9.25
N PHE A 81 9.83 -0.03 10.45
CA PHE A 81 8.62 -0.62 10.97
C PHE A 81 7.53 0.45 11.16
N GLY A 82 6.31 0.15 10.74
CA GLY A 82 5.18 1.07 10.78
C GLY A 82 4.89 1.76 9.44
N CYS A 83 5.76 1.61 8.42
CA CYS A 83 5.51 2.25 7.14
C CYS A 83 4.24 1.73 6.45
N MET A 84 4.01 0.41 6.44
CA MET A 84 2.78 -0.18 5.88
C MET A 84 1.57 0.07 6.79
N THR A 85 1.77 0.11 8.10
CA THR A 85 0.74 0.48 9.07
C THR A 85 0.23 1.90 8.82
N ILE A 86 1.12 2.88 8.64
CA ILE A 86 0.75 4.27 8.34
C ILE A 86 0.00 4.36 7.00
N LEU A 87 0.44 3.63 5.98
CA LEU A 87 -0.31 3.54 4.72
C LEU A 87 -1.72 2.98 4.96
N GLY A 88 -1.85 1.93 5.77
CA GLY A 88 -3.14 1.35 6.14
C GLY A 88 -4.05 2.32 6.91
N VAL A 89 -3.48 3.09 7.85
CA VAL A 89 -4.22 4.14 8.58
C VAL A 89 -4.74 5.20 7.61
N LEU A 90 -3.90 5.69 6.70
CA LEU A 90 -4.31 6.70 5.72
C LEU A 90 -5.38 6.17 4.76
N VAL A 91 -5.23 4.95 4.27
CA VAL A 91 -6.27 4.28 3.46
C VAL A 91 -7.56 4.14 4.26
N GLY A 92 -7.49 3.69 5.51
CA GLY A 92 -8.64 3.56 6.40
C GLY A 92 -9.38 4.88 6.61
N LEU A 93 -8.65 5.95 6.93
CA LEU A 93 -9.23 7.28 7.14
C LEU A 93 -9.93 7.84 5.90
N ILE A 94 -9.36 7.61 4.72
CA ILE A 94 -9.88 8.13 3.46
C ILE A 94 -11.07 7.29 2.96
N MET A 95 -11.01 5.96 3.11
CA MET A 95 -12.02 5.05 2.57
C MET A 95 -13.23 4.81 3.49
N ALA A 96 -13.06 4.91 4.81
CA ALA A 96 -14.13 4.62 5.75
C ALA A 96 -15.39 5.51 5.56
N PRO A 97 -15.28 6.82 5.34
CA PRO A 97 -16.46 7.67 5.15
C PRO A 97 -17.28 7.31 3.91
N ALA A 98 -16.62 6.78 2.86
CA ALA A 98 -17.27 6.45 1.59
C ALA A 98 -17.81 5.01 1.54
N HIS A 99 -17.33 4.10 2.40
CA HIS A 99 -17.66 2.67 2.31
C HIS A 99 -18.17 2.10 3.64
N ALA A 100 -17.26 1.88 4.62
CA ALA A 100 -17.62 1.24 5.87
C ALA A 100 -16.61 1.58 6.98
N TRP A 101 -17.10 1.91 8.17
CA TRP A 101 -16.27 2.34 9.31
C TRP A 101 -15.21 1.31 9.73
N TYR A 102 -15.47 0.01 9.57
CA TYR A 102 -14.52 -1.03 9.96
C TYR A 102 -13.26 -1.10 9.09
N ILE A 103 -13.24 -0.39 7.94
CA ILE A 103 -12.00 -0.18 7.17
C ILE A 103 -10.93 0.53 8.02
N LEU A 104 -11.36 1.44 8.93
CA LEU A 104 -10.47 2.10 9.90
C LEU A 104 -9.70 1.12 10.79
N ILE A 105 -10.21 -0.08 10.96
CA ILE A 105 -9.58 -1.11 11.79
C ILE A 105 -8.81 -2.10 10.92
N VAL A 106 -9.46 -2.61 9.86
CA VAL A 106 -8.91 -3.72 9.06
C VAL A 106 -7.71 -3.27 8.22
N ALA A 107 -7.76 -2.10 7.60
CA ALA A 107 -6.64 -1.64 6.76
C ALA A 107 -5.35 -1.40 7.58
N PRO A 108 -5.38 -0.75 8.78
CA PRO A 108 -4.20 -0.68 9.65
C PRO A 108 -3.72 -2.05 10.15
N LEU A 109 -4.62 -2.98 10.50
CA LEU A 109 -4.25 -4.32 10.94
C LEU A 109 -3.50 -5.10 9.85
N LEU A 110 -3.99 -5.02 8.60
CA LEU A 110 -3.28 -5.58 7.44
C LEU A 110 -1.94 -4.86 7.20
N GLY A 111 -1.88 -3.55 7.46
CA GLY A 111 -0.64 -2.78 7.46
C GLY A 111 0.37 -3.27 8.48
N VAL A 112 -0.05 -3.52 9.73
CA VAL A 112 0.80 -4.11 10.79
C VAL A 112 1.30 -5.49 10.36
N LEU A 113 0.42 -6.33 9.84
CA LEU A 113 0.80 -7.67 9.36
C LEU A 113 1.82 -7.59 8.23
N ALA A 114 1.62 -6.67 7.28
CA ALA A 114 2.58 -6.40 6.21
C ALA A 114 3.93 -5.92 6.77
N ASP A 115 3.95 -5.02 7.76
CA ASP A 115 5.17 -4.55 8.42
C ASP A 115 5.93 -5.69 9.11
N VAL A 116 5.21 -6.62 9.77
CA VAL A 116 5.83 -7.82 10.39
C VAL A 116 6.50 -8.69 9.31
N ILE A 117 5.82 -8.92 8.18
CA ILE A 117 6.36 -9.72 7.06
C ILE A 117 7.62 -9.05 6.48
N VAL A 118 7.57 -7.74 6.19
CA VAL A 118 8.72 -7.00 5.65
C VAL A 118 9.90 -6.99 6.62
N ARG A 119 9.63 -6.80 7.93
CA ARG A 119 10.63 -6.82 8.99
C ARG A 119 11.32 -8.19 9.10
N ALA A 120 10.59 -9.29 8.97
CA ALA A 120 11.16 -10.64 8.95
C ALA A 120 12.19 -10.81 7.83
N GLY A 121 11.99 -10.14 6.68
CA GLY A 121 12.94 -10.07 5.56
C GLY A 121 13.97 -8.95 5.68
N LYS A 122 14.05 -8.24 6.82
CA LYS A 122 14.94 -7.09 7.05
C LYS A 122 14.83 -6.04 5.93
N TYR A 123 13.65 -5.87 5.33
CA TYR A 123 13.35 -4.97 4.21
C TYR A 123 14.15 -5.26 2.92
N ARG A 124 14.91 -6.36 2.87
CA ARG A 124 15.78 -6.74 1.74
C ARG A 124 15.27 -7.95 0.96
N SER A 125 14.42 -8.76 1.56
CA SER A 125 13.84 -9.93 0.90
C SER A 125 12.76 -9.52 -0.10
N ARG A 126 13.05 -9.68 -1.39
CA ARG A 126 12.09 -9.38 -2.46
C ARG A 126 10.79 -10.18 -2.31
N GLY A 127 10.89 -11.47 -2.02
CA GLY A 127 9.73 -12.34 -1.86
C GLY A 127 8.83 -11.90 -0.70
N LEU A 128 9.41 -11.57 0.47
CA LEU A 128 8.64 -11.10 1.62
C LEU A 128 8.03 -9.72 1.39
N ASN A 129 8.71 -8.82 0.69
CA ASN A 129 8.15 -7.51 0.34
C ASN A 129 6.96 -7.66 -0.62
N ILE A 130 7.04 -8.56 -1.60
CA ILE A 130 5.95 -8.90 -2.52
C ILE A 130 4.78 -9.50 -1.74
N LEU A 131 5.03 -10.45 -0.85
CA LEU A 131 4.01 -11.07 0.01
C LEU A 131 3.34 -10.04 0.93
N ALA A 132 4.10 -9.14 1.53
CA ALA A 132 3.57 -8.09 2.39
C ALA A 132 2.59 -7.18 1.65
N TYR A 133 2.91 -6.78 0.43
CA TYR A 133 1.97 -6.01 -0.39
C TYR A 133 0.72 -6.82 -0.75
N ALA A 134 0.85 -8.09 -1.10
CA ALA A 134 -0.28 -8.94 -1.41
C ALA A 134 -1.22 -9.12 -0.21
N VAL A 135 -0.66 -9.31 0.99
CA VAL A 135 -1.43 -9.36 2.25
C VAL A 135 -2.11 -8.02 2.53
N PHE A 136 -1.38 -6.92 2.38
CA PHE A 136 -1.95 -5.59 2.56
C PHE A 136 -3.12 -5.33 1.61
N THR A 137 -3.02 -5.75 0.35
CA THR A 137 -4.05 -5.53 -0.67
C THR A 137 -5.40 -6.19 -0.35
N LEU A 138 -5.45 -7.16 0.57
CA LEU A 138 -6.70 -7.79 1.01
C LEU A 138 -7.71 -6.80 1.62
N TRP A 139 -7.27 -5.59 2.00
CA TRP A 139 -8.21 -4.54 2.44
C TRP A 139 -9.25 -4.19 1.37
N TYR A 140 -8.98 -4.42 0.08
CA TYR A 140 -9.95 -4.21 -1.01
C TYR A 140 -11.21 -5.06 -0.88
N ILE A 141 -11.17 -6.17 -0.13
CA ILE A 141 -12.34 -7.02 0.13
C ILE A 141 -13.30 -6.34 1.12
N VAL A 142 -12.77 -5.53 2.02
CA VAL A 142 -13.53 -4.94 3.13
C VAL A 142 -14.71 -4.09 2.66
N PRO A 143 -14.59 -3.19 1.66
CA PRO A 143 -15.71 -2.45 1.10
C PRO A 143 -16.77 -3.32 0.42
N LEU A 144 -16.43 -4.53 0.00
CA LEU A 144 -17.35 -5.44 -0.70
C LEU A 144 -18.32 -6.13 0.26
N ILE A 145 -17.92 -6.31 1.53
CA ILE A 145 -18.70 -7.03 2.53
C ILE A 145 -20.12 -6.44 2.69
N PRO A 146 -20.31 -5.11 2.93
CA PRO A 146 -21.65 -4.57 3.09
C PRO A 146 -22.51 -4.66 1.80
N ILE A 147 -21.89 -4.57 0.63
CA ILE A 147 -22.59 -4.71 -0.65
C ILE A 147 -23.08 -6.15 -0.83
N THR A 148 -22.25 -7.12 -0.49
CA THR A 148 -22.56 -8.56 -0.60
C THR A 148 -23.74 -8.98 0.27
N PHE A 149 -23.87 -8.37 1.46
CA PHE A 149 -24.93 -8.66 2.42
C PHE A 149 -26.02 -7.58 2.42
N ALA A 150 -26.06 -6.73 1.38
CA ALA A 150 -27.02 -5.66 1.28
C ALA A 150 -28.46 -6.19 1.12
N SER A 151 -29.41 -5.42 1.68
CA SER A 151 -30.84 -5.71 1.56
C SER A 151 -31.39 -5.48 0.15
N GLU A 152 -32.56 -6.03 -0.12
CA GLU A 152 -33.25 -5.79 -1.38
C GLU A 152 -33.51 -4.29 -1.63
N SER A 153 -33.84 -3.54 -0.58
CA SER A 153 -34.04 -2.09 -0.67
C SER A 153 -32.79 -1.35 -1.14
N TYR A 154 -31.57 -1.81 -0.78
CA TYR A 154 -30.33 -1.23 -1.29
C TYR A 154 -30.23 -1.34 -2.83
N TYR A 155 -30.54 -2.50 -3.37
CA TYR A 155 -30.48 -2.72 -4.82
C TYR A 155 -31.58 -1.97 -5.56
N GLN A 156 -32.77 -1.81 -4.96
CA GLN A 156 -33.83 -0.97 -5.50
C GLN A 156 -33.42 0.51 -5.53
N ASP A 157 -32.83 1.03 -4.48
CA ASP A 157 -32.28 2.39 -4.42
C ASP A 157 -31.15 2.57 -5.46
N LEU A 158 -30.29 1.58 -5.62
CA LEU A 158 -29.21 1.60 -6.60
C LEU A 158 -29.77 1.64 -8.03
N ALA A 159 -30.82 0.86 -8.32
CA ALA A 159 -31.50 0.85 -9.60
C ALA A 159 -32.10 2.22 -9.94
N GLN A 160 -32.66 2.93 -8.94
CA GLN A 160 -33.19 4.27 -9.13
C GLN A 160 -32.12 5.34 -9.37
N ARG A 161 -30.99 5.22 -8.71
CA ARG A 161 -29.87 6.20 -8.79
C ARG A 161 -28.98 6.01 -10.02
N MET A 162 -28.78 4.78 -10.44
CA MET A 162 -27.91 4.43 -11.56
C MET A 162 -28.71 3.88 -12.74
N SER A 163 -29.07 2.61 -12.71
CA SER A 163 -30.02 1.96 -13.59
C SER A 163 -30.35 0.55 -13.06
N PRO A 164 -31.49 -0.07 -13.51
CA PRO A 164 -31.78 -1.45 -13.16
C PRO A 164 -30.69 -2.43 -13.58
N GLU A 165 -30.11 -2.26 -14.76
CA GLU A 165 -29.04 -3.11 -15.29
C GLU A 165 -27.78 -3.02 -14.43
N TYR A 166 -27.44 -1.80 -13.96
CA TYR A 166 -26.31 -1.59 -13.05
C TYR A 166 -26.50 -2.32 -11.72
N ALA A 167 -27.71 -2.20 -11.13
CA ALA A 167 -28.05 -2.86 -9.87
C ALA A 167 -28.00 -4.39 -10.00
N GLU A 168 -28.47 -4.94 -11.11
CA GLU A 168 -28.47 -6.38 -11.39
C GLU A 168 -27.05 -6.93 -11.59
N GLN A 169 -26.21 -6.19 -12.33
CA GLN A 169 -24.77 -6.52 -12.45
C GLN A 169 -24.05 -6.48 -11.10
N MET A 170 -24.32 -5.45 -10.28
CA MET A 170 -23.77 -5.39 -8.92
C MET A 170 -24.18 -6.60 -8.09
N ARG A 171 -25.46 -6.96 -8.10
CA ARG A 171 -25.98 -8.14 -7.38
C ARG A 171 -25.30 -9.43 -7.85
N ALA A 172 -25.11 -9.60 -9.16
CA ALA A 172 -24.47 -10.77 -9.72
C ALA A 172 -22.97 -10.89 -9.34
N LEU A 173 -22.25 -9.76 -9.29
CA LEU A 173 -20.82 -9.72 -9.01
C LEU A 173 -20.49 -9.82 -7.51
N PHE A 174 -21.42 -9.43 -6.62
CA PHE A 174 -21.20 -9.41 -5.17
C PHE A 174 -21.95 -10.53 -4.43
N GLN A 175 -21.99 -11.71 -5.01
CA GLN A 175 -22.48 -12.91 -4.32
C GLN A 175 -21.52 -13.33 -3.19
N PRO A 176 -22.01 -13.88 -2.04
CA PRO A 176 -21.18 -14.23 -0.90
C PRO A 176 -20.00 -15.15 -1.23
N TRP A 177 -20.20 -16.15 -2.10
CA TRP A 177 -19.16 -17.08 -2.53
C TRP A 177 -18.10 -16.42 -3.43
N LEU A 178 -18.46 -15.34 -4.17
CA LEU A 178 -17.55 -14.59 -5.01
C LEU A 178 -16.53 -13.76 -4.21
N LEU A 179 -16.85 -13.39 -2.95
CA LEU A 179 -15.89 -12.65 -2.11
C LEU A 179 -14.56 -13.39 -1.95
N GLY A 180 -14.62 -14.71 -1.77
CA GLY A 180 -13.42 -15.53 -1.69
C GLY A 180 -12.61 -15.51 -3.00
N ILE A 181 -13.31 -15.60 -4.13
CA ILE A 181 -12.68 -15.53 -5.46
C ILE A 181 -12.04 -14.16 -5.69
N TRP A 182 -12.75 -13.06 -5.38
CA TRP A 182 -12.17 -11.71 -5.46
C TRP A 182 -10.94 -11.56 -4.57
N GLY A 183 -10.97 -12.10 -3.34
CA GLY A 183 -9.83 -12.10 -2.44
C GLY A 183 -8.60 -12.78 -3.06
N VAL A 184 -8.79 -13.96 -3.62
CA VAL A 184 -7.72 -14.70 -4.30
C VAL A 184 -7.23 -13.92 -5.54
N CYS A 185 -8.13 -13.41 -6.37
CA CYS A 185 -7.77 -12.62 -7.54
C CYS A 185 -6.96 -11.38 -7.18
N PHE A 186 -7.40 -10.58 -6.20
CA PHE A 186 -6.68 -9.39 -5.75
C PHE A 186 -5.32 -9.74 -5.15
N PHE A 187 -5.23 -10.82 -4.39
CA PHE A 187 -3.97 -11.32 -3.85
C PHE A 187 -2.98 -11.70 -4.96
N LEU A 188 -3.43 -12.45 -5.97
CA LEU A 188 -2.59 -12.84 -7.11
C LEU A 188 -2.16 -11.65 -7.96
N LEU A 189 -3.09 -10.71 -8.23
CA LEU A 189 -2.78 -9.46 -8.91
C LEU A 189 -1.76 -8.62 -8.14
N ALA A 190 -1.87 -8.59 -6.81
CA ALA A 190 -0.91 -7.88 -5.98
C ALA A 190 0.47 -8.52 -6.01
N LEU A 191 0.56 -9.86 -5.98
CA LEU A 191 1.83 -10.57 -6.18
C LEU A 191 2.46 -10.19 -7.51
N LEU A 192 1.68 -10.19 -8.58
CA LEU A 192 2.14 -9.84 -9.92
C LEU A 192 2.59 -8.37 -10.00
N GLY A 193 1.79 -7.43 -9.50
CA GLY A 193 2.09 -6.00 -9.51
C GLY A 193 3.36 -5.67 -8.71
N ALA A 194 3.51 -6.27 -7.53
CA ALA A 194 4.72 -6.13 -6.73
C ALA A 194 5.95 -6.77 -7.37
N TRP A 195 5.78 -7.93 -8.02
CA TRP A 195 6.86 -8.56 -8.77
C TRP A 195 7.35 -7.68 -9.93
N VAL A 196 6.45 -7.12 -10.71
CA VAL A 196 6.76 -6.14 -11.76
C VAL A 196 7.45 -4.91 -11.16
N GLY A 197 6.91 -4.37 -10.08
CA GLY A 197 7.47 -3.23 -9.35
C GLY A 197 8.90 -3.47 -8.86
N THR A 198 9.19 -4.66 -8.35
CA THR A 198 10.55 -5.06 -7.94
C THR A 198 11.52 -5.06 -9.13
N ARG A 199 11.08 -5.55 -10.30
CA ARG A 199 11.90 -5.57 -11.51
C ARG A 199 12.21 -4.16 -12.01
N LEU A 200 11.21 -3.28 -12.00
CA LEU A 200 11.37 -1.87 -12.38
C LEU A 200 12.32 -1.14 -11.44
N THR A 201 12.15 -1.31 -10.13
CA THR A 201 12.98 -0.69 -9.10
C THR A 201 14.45 -1.09 -9.27
N VAL A 202 14.75 -2.37 -9.41
CA VAL A 202 16.14 -2.87 -9.61
C VAL A 202 16.75 -2.28 -10.89
N LYS A 203 16.03 -2.30 -12.01
CA LYS A 203 16.55 -1.80 -13.30
C LYS A 203 16.94 -0.32 -13.25
N HIS A 204 16.16 0.50 -12.56
CA HIS A 204 16.43 1.94 -12.46
C HIS A 204 17.54 2.28 -11.46
N PHE A 205 17.60 1.58 -10.31
CA PHE A 205 18.64 1.84 -9.29
C PHE A 205 20.02 1.33 -9.69
N THR A 206 20.11 0.22 -10.43
CA THR A 206 21.39 -0.25 -10.98
C THR A 206 21.94 0.72 -12.03
N LYS A 207 21.07 1.30 -12.88
CA LYS A 207 21.49 2.33 -13.84
C LYS A 207 21.92 3.66 -13.20
N ALA A 208 21.37 3.98 -12.02
CA ALA A 208 21.70 5.21 -11.29
C ALA A 208 22.94 5.05 -10.38
N GLY A 209 23.62 3.91 -10.37
CA GLY A 209 24.81 3.65 -9.55
C GLY A 209 24.56 3.61 -8.03
N ILE A 210 23.29 3.45 -7.61
CA ILE A 210 22.89 3.51 -6.20
C ILE A 210 22.77 2.10 -5.58
N ALA A 211 22.86 1.06 -6.39
CA ALA A 211 22.89 -0.34 -5.97
C ALA A 211 24.13 -1.02 -6.56
N SER A 212 25.20 -1.06 -5.79
CA SER A 212 26.31 -2.02 -5.92
C SER A 212 26.08 -3.19 -4.97
#